data_2b6439092675a9f1acc2cee1ceee4b66
#
_entry.id   2b6439092675a9f1acc2cee1ceee4b66
#
_cell.length_a   1.000
_cell.length_b   1.000
_cell.length_c   1.000
_cell.angle_alpha   90.00
_cell.angle_beta   90.00
_cell.angle_gamma   90.00
#
_symmetry.space_group_name_H-M   'P 1'
#
loop_
_entity.id
_entity.type
_entity.pdbx_description
1 polymer ?
#
loop_
_entity_poly.entity_id
_entity_poly.type
_entity_poly.pdbx_seq_one_letter_code
_entity_poly.pdbx_strand_id
1 'polypeptide(L)'
;NGALPPAKFVYGDQGSRIGHAIDSFVSPGVIISGGEVYRSVVSPNTYVHSWAQVSDSVIMNGTRIGRSSKVVKTILDKNVVVEEGATVGIDLERDRERGFTVTESGITVVPKGMVVRK
;
A
#
# COMPACT_ATOMS: atom_id res chain seq x y z
N ASN A 1 19.05 15.55 -8.65
CA ASN A 1 18.41 14.46 -8.02
C ASN A 1 18.86 14.30 -6.58
N GLY A 2 18.25 14.91 -5.70
CA GLY A 2 18.57 14.81 -4.30
C GLY A 2 18.35 13.39 -3.76
N ALA A 3 19.08 13.08 -2.70
CA ALA A 3 18.84 11.86 -1.97
C ALA A 3 17.49 11.96 -1.26
N LEU A 4 16.74 10.86 -1.26
CA LEU A 4 15.51 10.79 -0.50
C LEU A 4 15.85 10.58 0.99
N PRO A 5 15.02 11.10 1.89
CA PRO A 5 15.22 10.81 3.31
C PRO A 5 15.00 9.32 3.57
N PRO A 6 15.55 8.77 4.64
CA PRO A 6 15.32 7.38 4.99
C PRO A 6 13.83 7.12 5.24
N ALA A 7 13.44 5.86 5.16
CA ALA A 7 12.08 5.46 5.47
C ALA A 7 11.75 5.81 6.93
N LYS A 8 10.52 6.21 7.16
CA LYS A 8 10.08 6.65 8.48
C LYS A 8 8.93 5.76 8.97
N PHE A 9 9.10 5.24 10.17
CA PHE A 9 8.10 4.45 10.86
C PHE A 9 7.62 5.23 12.07
N VAL A 10 6.34 5.57 12.11
CA VAL A 10 5.79 6.45 13.14
C VAL A 10 5.07 5.61 14.19
N TYR A 11 5.40 5.89 15.46
CA TYR A 11 4.77 5.22 16.60
C TYR A 11 3.56 6.04 17.05
N GLY A 12 2.47 5.33 17.35
CA GLY A 12 1.31 5.95 17.97
C GLY A 12 1.50 6.13 19.47
N ASP A 13 0.77 7.06 20.04
CA ASP A 13 0.88 7.41 21.47
C ASP A 13 0.52 6.26 22.40
N GLN A 14 -0.30 5.34 21.94
CA GLN A 14 -0.79 4.24 22.76
C GLN A 14 -0.14 2.90 22.45
N GLY A 15 0.97 2.90 21.77
CA GLY A 15 1.74 1.69 21.49
C GLY A 15 1.10 0.71 20.51
N SER A 16 -0.17 0.80 20.25
CA SER A 16 -0.86 -0.08 19.29
C SER A 16 -0.77 0.42 17.86
N ARG A 17 -0.34 1.64 17.66
CA ARG A 17 -0.16 2.28 16.34
C ARG A 17 1.32 2.37 15.99
N ILE A 18 1.93 1.22 15.84
CA ILE A 18 3.35 1.16 15.48
C ILE A 18 3.44 0.71 14.02
N GLY A 19 4.17 1.47 13.21
CA GLY A 19 4.42 1.09 11.84
C GLY A 19 5.35 -0.12 11.76
N HIS A 20 4.97 -1.13 10.98
CA HIS A 20 5.75 -2.36 10.81
C HIS A 20 6.03 -2.63 9.35
N ALA A 21 7.25 -3.12 9.07
CA ALA A 21 7.56 -3.71 7.76
C ALA A 21 8.31 -5.00 8.04
N ILE A 22 7.74 -6.13 7.64
CA ILE A 22 8.30 -7.46 7.88
C ILE A 22 8.54 -8.15 6.55
N ASP A 23 9.76 -8.67 6.37
CA ASP A 23 10.17 -9.35 5.13
C ASP A 23 9.89 -8.50 3.89
N SER A 24 10.15 -7.19 3.98
CA SER A 24 9.78 -6.23 2.95
C SER A 24 10.95 -5.35 2.55
N PHE A 25 10.92 -4.87 1.31
CA PHE A 25 11.83 -3.82 0.85
C PHE A 25 11.13 -2.48 0.96
N VAL A 26 11.65 -1.61 1.81
CA VAL A 26 11.08 -0.28 2.03
C VAL A 26 12.09 0.75 1.57
N SER A 27 11.76 1.47 0.52
CA SER A 27 12.66 2.46 -0.08
C SER A 27 12.77 3.72 0.77
N PRO A 28 13.85 4.51 0.60
CA PRO A 28 13.90 5.84 1.20
C PRO A 28 12.71 6.70 0.77
N GLY A 29 12.27 7.61 1.62
CA GLY A 29 11.15 8.49 1.34
C GLY A 29 9.77 7.88 1.62
N VAL A 30 9.72 6.65 2.13
CA VAL A 30 8.46 6.01 2.54
C VAL A 30 8.11 6.40 3.97
N ILE A 31 6.84 6.64 4.23
CA ILE A 31 6.33 6.87 5.58
C ILE A 31 5.29 5.81 5.90
N ILE A 32 5.53 5.04 6.96
CA ILE A 32 4.58 4.06 7.47
C ILE A 32 4.13 4.53 8.85
N SER A 33 2.92 5.04 8.93
CA SER A 33 2.39 5.67 10.14
C SER A 33 1.38 4.75 10.82
N GLY A 34 1.88 3.78 11.58
CA GLY A 34 1.02 2.85 12.29
C GLY A 34 0.38 1.77 11.44
N GLY A 35 0.79 1.65 10.20
CA GLY A 35 0.32 0.58 9.31
C GLY A 35 1.25 -0.62 9.36
N GLU A 36 0.85 -1.70 8.70
CA GLU A 36 1.60 -2.94 8.64
C GLU A 36 1.90 -3.32 7.19
N VAL A 37 3.16 -3.65 6.92
CA VAL A 37 3.59 -4.05 5.58
C VAL A 37 4.30 -5.40 5.71
N TYR A 38 3.81 -6.39 5.00
CA TYR A 38 4.35 -7.75 5.03
C TYR A 38 4.71 -8.22 3.62
N ARG A 39 5.91 -8.77 3.46
CA ARG A 39 6.36 -9.42 2.22
C ARG A 39 6.08 -8.58 0.97
N SER A 40 6.35 -7.30 1.05
CA SER A 40 6.00 -6.34 0.00
C SER A 40 7.18 -5.48 -0.38
N VAL A 41 7.10 -4.88 -1.56
CA VAL A 41 8.07 -3.90 -2.03
C VAL A 41 7.39 -2.54 -2.06
N VAL A 42 7.96 -1.57 -1.33
CA VAL A 42 7.39 -0.23 -1.22
C VAL A 42 8.38 0.78 -1.80
N SER A 43 7.98 1.41 -2.88
CA SER A 43 8.81 2.37 -3.62
C SER A 43 8.79 3.76 -2.97
N PRO A 44 9.71 4.66 -3.39
CA PRO A 44 9.81 5.98 -2.78
C PRO A 44 8.51 6.80 -2.82
N ASN A 45 8.39 7.74 -1.90
CA ASN A 45 7.27 8.69 -1.81
C ASN A 45 5.91 8.00 -1.59
N THR A 46 5.91 6.85 -0.96
CA THR A 46 4.69 6.14 -0.57
C THR A 46 4.34 6.47 0.87
N TYR A 47 3.07 6.63 1.15
CA TYR A 47 2.58 6.85 2.50
C TYR A 47 1.58 5.75 2.86
N VAL A 48 1.87 5.04 3.94
CA VAL A 48 0.97 4.02 4.49
C VAL A 48 0.40 4.55 5.79
N HIS A 49 -0.89 4.81 5.81
CA HIS A 49 -1.57 5.40 6.98
C HIS A 49 -1.88 4.37 8.05
N SER A 50 -2.34 4.87 9.19
CA SER A 50 -2.62 4.05 10.38
C SER A 50 -3.62 2.93 10.09
N TRP A 51 -3.36 1.77 10.67
CA TRP A 51 -4.22 0.59 10.58
C TRP A 51 -4.34 -0.01 9.18
N ALA A 52 -3.63 0.52 8.20
CA ALA A 52 -3.58 -0.07 6.88
C ALA A 52 -2.78 -1.37 6.93
N GLN A 53 -3.16 -2.34 6.12
CA GLN A 53 -2.47 -3.62 6.01
C GLN A 53 -2.10 -3.87 4.56
N VAL A 54 -0.82 -4.08 4.30
CA VAL A 54 -0.31 -4.36 2.96
C VAL A 54 0.43 -5.68 3.02
N SER A 55 0.08 -6.62 2.18
CA SER A 55 0.76 -7.91 2.14
C SER A 55 0.94 -8.42 0.72
N ASP A 56 2.08 -9.06 0.49
CA ASP A 56 2.39 -9.74 -0.78
C ASP A 56 2.19 -8.83 -2.00
N SER A 57 2.55 -7.54 -1.88
CA SER A 57 2.22 -6.52 -2.86
C SER A 57 3.45 -5.74 -3.32
N VAL A 58 3.32 -5.10 -4.47
CA VAL A 58 4.31 -4.15 -4.99
C VAL A 58 3.63 -2.78 -5.10
N ILE A 59 4.19 -1.84 -4.37
CA ILE A 59 3.63 -0.48 -4.27
C ILE A 59 4.59 0.46 -4.98
N MET A 60 4.14 1.07 -6.06
CA MET A 60 5.00 1.95 -6.84
C MET A 60 4.98 3.38 -6.33
N ASN A 61 5.87 4.20 -6.90
CA ASN A 61 6.16 5.54 -6.46
C ASN A 61 4.92 6.43 -6.31
N GLY A 62 4.86 7.20 -5.23
CA GLY A 62 3.83 8.22 -5.04
C GLY A 62 2.47 7.69 -4.60
N THR A 63 2.38 6.42 -4.25
CA THR A 63 1.13 5.81 -3.82
C THR A 63 0.75 6.23 -2.41
N ARG A 64 -0.54 6.39 -2.17
CA ARG A 64 -1.06 6.67 -0.84
C ARG A 64 -2.05 5.61 -0.45
N ILE A 65 -1.76 4.96 0.67
CA ILE A 65 -2.59 3.87 1.20
C ILE A 65 -3.32 4.40 2.42
N GLY A 66 -4.62 4.54 2.30
CA GLY A 66 -5.46 5.18 3.30
C GLY A 66 -5.61 4.39 4.58
N ARG A 67 -6.05 5.07 5.62
CA ARG A 67 -6.25 4.50 6.94
C ARG A 67 -7.20 3.30 6.89
N SER A 68 -6.86 2.25 7.61
CA SER A 68 -7.70 1.05 7.77
C SER A 68 -8.01 0.34 6.44
N SER A 69 -7.22 0.59 5.41
CA SER A 69 -7.39 -0.10 4.13
C SER A 69 -6.64 -1.43 4.14
N LYS A 70 -6.95 -2.29 3.18
CA LYS A 70 -6.29 -3.58 3.02
C LYS A 70 -5.87 -3.77 1.57
N VAL A 71 -4.59 -4.07 1.37
CA VAL A 71 -4.01 -4.32 0.06
C VAL A 71 -3.35 -5.68 0.10
N VAL A 72 -3.84 -6.62 -0.69
CA VAL A 72 -3.38 -8.01 -0.66
C VAL A 72 -3.07 -8.49 -2.08
N LYS A 73 -1.90 -9.07 -2.28
CA LYS A 73 -1.50 -9.62 -3.58
C LYS A 73 -1.79 -8.65 -4.73
N THR A 74 -1.36 -7.41 -4.60
CA THR A 74 -1.72 -6.34 -5.51
C THR A 74 -0.49 -5.59 -5.98
N ILE A 75 -0.52 -5.16 -7.22
CA ILE A 75 0.45 -4.21 -7.75
C ILE A 75 -0.28 -2.87 -7.89
N LEU A 76 0.12 -1.89 -7.08
CA LEU A 76 -0.38 -0.52 -7.19
C LEU A 76 0.62 0.28 -8.02
N ASP A 77 0.21 0.70 -9.19
CA ASP A 77 1.05 1.51 -10.07
C ASP A 77 1.22 2.92 -9.50
N LYS A 78 2.02 3.74 -10.14
CA LYS A 78 2.41 5.06 -9.64
C LYS A 78 1.21 5.94 -9.34
N ASN A 79 1.29 6.67 -8.25
CA ASN A 79 0.30 7.68 -7.86
C ASN A 79 -1.12 7.12 -7.66
N VAL A 80 -1.24 5.85 -7.35
CA VAL A 80 -2.52 5.26 -6.97
C VAL A 80 -2.90 5.73 -5.57
N VAL A 81 -4.17 5.99 -5.36
CA VAL A 81 -4.71 6.35 -4.04
C VAL A 81 -5.69 5.26 -3.61
N VAL A 82 -5.41 4.67 -2.46
CA VAL A 82 -6.34 3.73 -1.83
C VAL A 82 -7.09 4.49 -0.74
N GLU A 83 -8.40 4.61 -0.88
CA GLU A 83 -9.21 5.37 0.07
C GLU A 83 -9.25 4.72 1.44
N GLU A 84 -9.53 5.52 2.45
CA GLU A 84 -9.70 5.04 3.82
C GLU A 84 -10.74 3.93 3.86
N GLY A 85 -10.38 2.82 4.47
CA GLY A 85 -11.27 1.66 4.59
C GLY A 85 -11.45 0.85 3.32
N ALA A 86 -10.82 1.21 2.22
CA ALA A 86 -10.94 0.47 0.97
C ALA A 86 -10.16 -0.85 1.03
N THR A 87 -10.58 -1.81 0.22
CA THR A 87 -9.89 -3.09 0.08
C THR A 87 -9.60 -3.36 -1.38
N VAL A 88 -8.46 -3.98 -1.65
CA VAL A 88 -8.09 -4.42 -2.99
C VAL A 88 -7.30 -5.73 -2.89
N GLY A 89 -7.56 -6.63 -3.84
CA GLY A 89 -6.93 -7.94 -3.84
C GLY A 89 -7.62 -8.97 -2.96
N ILE A 90 -8.78 -8.66 -2.42
CA ILE A 90 -9.55 -9.54 -1.55
C ILE A 90 -10.76 -10.09 -2.31
N ASP A 91 -11.62 -9.21 -2.82
CA ASP A 91 -12.74 -9.59 -3.65
C ASP A 91 -12.36 -9.37 -5.11
N LEU A 92 -11.89 -10.41 -5.76
CA LEU A 92 -11.34 -10.30 -7.12
C LEU A 92 -12.41 -9.96 -8.17
N GLU A 93 -13.64 -10.38 -7.97
CA GLU A 93 -14.72 -10.02 -8.87
C GLU A 93 -15.00 -8.52 -8.81
N ARG A 94 -15.02 -7.97 -7.61
CA ARG A 94 -15.20 -6.54 -7.42
C ARG A 94 -14.03 -5.77 -8.05
N ASP A 95 -12.81 -6.29 -7.93
CA ASP A 95 -11.64 -5.66 -8.54
C ASP A 95 -11.78 -5.60 -10.06
N ARG A 96 -12.28 -6.67 -10.67
CA ARG A 96 -12.54 -6.68 -12.12
C ARG A 96 -13.62 -5.68 -12.50
N GLU A 97 -14.68 -5.61 -11.73
CA GLU A 97 -15.78 -4.67 -11.96
C GLU A 97 -15.33 -3.21 -11.88
N ARG A 98 -14.33 -2.93 -11.05
CA ARG A 98 -13.75 -1.59 -10.92
C ARG A 98 -12.77 -1.24 -12.04
N GLY A 99 -12.55 -2.15 -12.97
CA GLY A 99 -11.64 -1.94 -14.09
C GLY A 99 -10.20 -2.31 -13.82
N PHE A 100 -9.92 -2.99 -12.71
CA PHE A 100 -8.56 -3.47 -12.43
C PHE A 100 -8.34 -4.82 -13.12
N THR A 101 -7.09 -5.08 -13.47
CA THR A 101 -6.72 -6.37 -14.06
C THR A 101 -6.46 -7.37 -12.95
N VAL A 102 -6.99 -8.57 -13.09
CA VAL A 102 -6.68 -9.67 -12.17
C VAL A 102 -6.05 -10.79 -12.99
N THR A 103 -4.84 -11.16 -12.61
CA THR A 103 -4.11 -12.22 -13.33
C THR A 103 -4.64 -13.60 -12.97
N GLU A 104 -4.23 -14.62 -13.74
CA GLU A 104 -4.61 -16.00 -13.47
C GLU A 104 -4.18 -16.45 -12.07
N SER A 105 -3.05 -15.97 -11.60
CA SER A 105 -2.54 -16.30 -10.25
C SER A 105 -3.20 -15.49 -9.13
N GLY A 106 -4.18 -14.65 -9.45
CA GLY A 106 -4.94 -13.92 -8.44
C GLY A 106 -4.29 -12.62 -8.00
N ILE A 107 -3.42 -12.05 -8.81
CA ILE A 107 -2.79 -10.75 -8.52
C ILE A 107 -3.62 -9.65 -9.17
N THR A 108 -4.03 -8.67 -8.37
CA THR A 108 -4.74 -7.49 -8.88
C THR A 108 -3.73 -6.42 -9.28
N VAL A 109 -3.93 -5.81 -10.44
CA VAL A 109 -3.10 -4.71 -10.90
C VAL A 109 -3.96 -3.46 -11.02
N VAL A 110 -3.61 -2.42 -10.26
CA VAL A 110 -4.31 -1.14 -10.28
C VAL A 110 -3.51 -0.17 -11.14
N PRO A 111 -4.09 0.33 -12.25
CA PRO A 111 -3.37 1.21 -13.16
C PRO A 111 -2.96 2.54 -12.51
N LYS A 112 -1.94 3.16 -13.10
CA LYS A 112 -1.39 4.43 -12.67
C LYS A 112 -2.46 5.49 -12.47
N GLY A 113 -2.39 6.18 -11.35
CA GLY A 113 -3.27 7.32 -11.05
C GLY A 113 -4.70 6.98 -10.68
N MET A 114 -5.03 5.69 -10.64
CA MET A 114 -6.38 5.27 -10.28
C MET A 114 -6.65 5.42 -8.78
N VAL A 115 -7.91 5.49 -8.42
CA VAL A 115 -8.34 5.53 -7.03
C VAL A 115 -9.06 4.23 -6.71
N VAL A 116 -8.61 3.55 -5.65
CA VAL A 116 -9.31 2.38 -5.12
C VAL A 116 -10.32 2.90 -4.11
N ARG A 117 -11.59 2.85 -4.47
CA ARG A 117 -12.66 3.37 -3.61
C ARG A 117 -13.14 2.33 -2.62
N LYS A 118 -13.59 2.82 -1.51
CA LYS A 118 -14.16 1.98 -0.47
C LYS A 118 -15.42 1.26 -0.94
#